data_e0e9636b603a34045858b57f6483e36b
#
_entry.id   e0e9636b603a34045858b57f6483e36b
#
_cell.length_a   1.000
_cell.length_b   1.000
_cell.length_c   1.000
_cell.angle_alpha   90.00
_cell.angle_beta   90.00
_cell.angle_gamma   90.00
#
_symmetry.space_group_name_H-M   'P 1'
#
loop_
_entity.id
_entity.type
_entity.pdbx_description
1 polymer ?
#
loop_
_entity_poly.entity_id
_entity_poly.type
_entity_poly.pdbx_seq_one_letter_code
_entity_poly.pdbx_strand_id
1 'polypeptide(L)'
;VALLGVAALVVSIVRDVNSPPFLELAIGIAVLLPLFTGAGSAIRYGRMRRRVEGLSLQALTSPLVILDPGSSVQDAEAAGVDRGTVVMVSMAAGSGPSLLRILPEAVAAVAPEDRRGTPATRAGVAADDAGRLTHDATGDAIVEAVISSVSGSALIVDDRGTPIGAIRRENLISALEGADQRNV
;
A
#
# COMPACT_ATOMS: atom_id res chain seq x y z
N VAL A 1 -23.86 -21.21 2.83
CA VAL A 1 -24.90 -21.74 3.73
C VAL A 1 -25.83 -20.62 4.19
N ALA A 2 -25.34 -19.45 4.62
CA ALA A 2 -26.18 -18.33 5.07
C ALA A 2 -27.13 -17.78 3.98
N LEU A 3 -26.69 -17.72 2.71
CA LEU A 3 -27.50 -17.23 1.59
C LEU A 3 -28.70 -18.13 1.26
N LEU A 4 -28.56 -19.44 1.41
CA LEU A 4 -29.66 -20.39 1.23
C LEU A 4 -30.74 -20.27 2.33
N GLY A 5 -30.33 -19.95 3.55
CA GLY A 5 -31.26 -19.72 4.68
C GLY A 5 -32.09 -18.45 4.49
N VAL A 6 -31.49 -17.37 4.00
CA VAL A 6 -32.18 -16.11 3.71
C VAL A 6 -33.15 -16.28 2.53
N ALA A 7 -32.75 -16.98 1.47
CA ALA A 7 -33.63 -17.26 0.34
C ALA A 7 -34.86 -18.12 0.75
N ALA A 8 -34.67 -19.12 1.60
CA ALA A 8 -35.75 -19.95 2.11
C ALA A 8 -36.72 -19.15 2.98
N LEU A 9 -36.22 -18.24 3.82
CA LEU A 9 -37.04 -17.35 4.67
C LEU A 9 -37.89 -16.40 3.82
N VAL A 10 -37.30 -15.80 2.77
CA VAL A 10 -37.99 -14.88 1.86
C VAL A 10 -39.08 -15.60 1.09
N VAL A 11 -38.83 -16.82 0.59
CA VAL A 11 -39.84 -17.64 -0.11
C VAL A 11 -40.96 -18.04 0.82
N SER A 12 -40.70 -18.30 2.10
CA SER A 12 -41.73 -18.63 3.09
C SER A 12 -42.68 -17.45 3.38
N ILE A 13 -42.12 -16.22 3.44
CA ILE A 13 -42.90 -15.00 3.71
C ILE A 13 -43.77 -14.60 2.49
N VAL A 14 -43.26 -14.78 1.27
CA VAL A 14 -43.99 -14.44 0.02
C VAL A 14 -45.16 -15.38 -0.26
N ARG A 15 -45.24 -16.54 0.39
CA ARG A 15 -46.26 -17.54 0.16
C ARG A 15 -47.60 -17.25 0.87
N ASP A 16 -47.63 -16.22 1.72
CA ASP A 16 -48.84 -15.81 2.40
C ASP A 16 -49.65 -14.85 1.49
N VAL A 17 -50.74 -15.37 0.88
CA VAL A 17 -51.53 -14.80 -0.23
C VAL A 17 -52.24 -13.48 0.12
N ASN A 18 -52.07 -12.97 1.34
CA ASN A 18 -52.72 -11.76 1.84
C ASN A 18 -51.77 -10.54 2.06
N SER A 19 -50.55 -10.61 1.59
CA SER A 19 -49.62 -9.49 1.75
C SER A 19 -49.88 -8.37 0.76
N PRO A 20 -49.96 -7.11 1.16
CA PRO A 20 -50.17 -5.99 0.24
C PRO A 20 -48.97 -5.86 -0.76
N PRO A 21 -49.25 -5.55 -2.04
CA PRO A 21 -48.23 -5.58 -3.13
C PRO A 21 -47.02 -4.69 -2.88
N PHE A 22 -47.12 -3.66 -2.03
CA PHE A 22 -45.99 -2.81 -1.66
C PHE A 22 -45.01 -3.54 -0.71
N LEU A 23 -45.45 -4.52 0.07
CA LEU A 23 -44.58 -5.29 0.96
C LEU A 23 -43.67 -6.23 0.15
N GLU A 24 -44.21 -6.88 -0.87
CA GLU A 24 -43.43 -7.73 -1.77
C GLU A 24 -42.40 -6.93 -2.54
N LEU A 25 -42.74 -5.73 -3.01
CA LEU A 25 -41.82 -4.81 -3.67
C LEU A 25 -40.72 -4.34 -2.72
N ALA A 26 -41.07 -4.00 -1.47
CA ALA A 26 -40.11 -3.56 -0.47
C ALA A 26 -39.11 -4.67 -0.10
N ILE A 27 -39.58 -5.91 0.07
CA ILE A 27 -38.71 -7.06 0.33
C ILE A 27 -37.84 -7.36 -0.88
N GLY A 28 -38.38 -7.30 -2.09
CA GLY A 28 -37.61 -7.46 -3.33
C GLY A 28 -36.49 -6.45 -3.44
N ILE A 29 -36.75 -5.19 -3.17
CA ILE A 29 -35.71 -4.11 -3.16
C ILE A 29 -34.68 -4.34 -2.04
N ALA A 30 -35.15 -4.70 -0.83
CA ALA A 30 -34.25 -4.93 0.30
C ALA A 30 -33.27 -6.11 0.09
N VAL A 31 -33.69 -7.11 -0.70
CA VAL A 31 -32.80 -8.24 -1.06
C VAL A 31 -31.91 -7.92 -2.26
N LEU A 32 -32.46 -7.24 -3.27
CA LEU A 32 -31.71 -6.91 -4.48
C LEU A 32 -30.62 -5.86 -4.24
N LEU A 33 -30.87 -4.86 -3.39
CA LEU A 33 -29.93 -3.78 -3.12
C LEU A 33 -28.56 -4.28 -2.58
N PRO A 34 -28.49 -5.14 -1.56
CA PRO A 34 -27.21 -5.70 -1.10
C PRO A 34 -26.57 -6.67 -2.10
N LEU A 35 -27.37 -7.36 -2.94
CA LEU A 35 -26.83 -8.19 -4.03
C LEU A 35 -26.14 -7.35 -5.10
N PHE A 36 -26.73 -6.23 -5.50
CA PHE A 36 -26.13 -5.31 -6.48
C PHE A 36 -24.89 -4.62 -5.93
N THR A 37 -24.89 -4.17 -4.68
CA THR A 37 -23.74 -3.55 -4.04
C THR A 37 -22.62 -4.57 -3.79
N GLY A 38 -22.96 -5.80 -3.42
CA GLY A 38 -22.02 -6.90 -3.24
C GLY A 38 -21.37 -7.37 -4.55
N ALA A 39 -22.15 -7.49 -5.62
CA ALA A 39 -21.64 -7.87 -6.94
C ALA A 39 -20.67 -6.81 -7.51
N GLY A 40 -20.96 -5.52 -7.35
CA GLY A 40 -20.08 -4.44 -7.78
C GLY A 40 -18.75 -4.40 -7.02
N SER A 41 -18.74 -4.74 -5.74
CA SER A 41 -17.51 -4.85 -4.95
C SER A 41 -16.69 -6.09 -5.33
N ALA A 42 -17.33 -7.23 -5.57
CA ALA A 42 -16.67 -8.46 -6.02
C ALA A 42 -15.99 -8.30 -7.39
N ILE A 43 -16.64 -7.62 -8.33
CA ILE A 43 -16.07 -7.32 -9.66
C ILE A 43 -14.87 -6.38 -9.52
N ARG A 44 -14.97 -5.34 -8.68
CA ARG A 44 -13.84 -4.44 -8.39
C ARG A 44 -12.68 -5.18 -7.75
N TYR A 45 -12.96 -6.04 -6.78
CA TYR A 45 -11.94 -6.85 -6.11
C TYR A 45 -11.28 -7.83 -7.08
N GLY A 46 -12.04 -8.50 -7.93
CA GLY A 46 -11.50 -9.40 -8.96
C GLY A 46 -10.63 -8.69 -10.01
N ARG A 47 -11.01 -7.47 -10.40
CA ARG A 47 -10.17 -6.63 -11.29
C ARG A 47 -8.90 -6.15 -10.59
N MET A 48 -9.00 -5.71 -9.34
CA MET A 48 -7.85 -5.30 -8.54
C MET A 48 -6.87 -6.45 -8.35
N ARG A 49 -7.35 -7.65 -8.04
CA ARG A 49 -6.52 -8.83 -7.88
C ARG A 49 -5.75 -9.19 -9.16
N ARG A 50 -6.40 -9.19 -10.32
CA ARG A 50 -5.72 -9.41 -11.62
C ARG A 50 -4.65 -8.36 -11.92
N ARG A 51 -4.88 -7.10 -11.51
CA ARG A 51 -3.88 -6.04 -11.66
C ARG A 51 -2.68 -6.27 -10.76
N VAL A 52 -2.93 -6.70 -9.53
CA VAL A 52 -1.90 -7.02 -8.56
C VAL A 52 -1.06 -8.20 -9.03
N GLU A 53 -1.68 -9.26 -9.60
CA GLU A 53 -0.98 -10.42 -10.16
C GLU A 53 -0.05 -10.03 -11.34
N GLY A 54 -0.37 -8.96 -12.08
CA GLY A 54 0.43 -8.44 -13.18
C GLY A 54 1.52 -7.44 -12.78
N LEU A 55 1.64 -7.08 -11.48
CA LEU A 55 2.65 -6.16 -11.01
C LEU A 55 4.05 -6.79 -11.07
N SER A 56 4.94 -6.16 -11.81
CA SER A 56 6.36 -6.51 -11.80
C SER A 56 7.06 -5.78 -10.66
N LEU A 57 7.69 -6.53 -9.77
CA LEU A 57 8.53 -5.98 -8.70
C LEU A 57 9.55 -4.98 -9.27
N GLN A 58 10.18 -5.33 -10.40
CA GLN A 58 11.19 -4.50 -11.03
C GLN A 58 10.64 -3.14 -11.49
N ALA A 59 9.40 -3.08 -11.97
CA ALA A 59 8.76 -1.82 -12.38
C ALA A 59 8.39 -0.90 -11.20
N LEU A 60 8.23 -1.47 -10.01
CA LEU A 60 7.87 -0.75 -8.78
C LEU A 60 9.08 -0.35 -7.95
N THR A 61 10.24 -0.96 -8.21
CA THR A 61 11.45 -0.76 -7.41
C THR A 61 12.02 0.64 -7.61
N SER A 62 12.23 1.33 -6.49
CA SER A 62 13.02 2.55 -6.42
C SER A 62 14.43 2.22 -5.96
N PRO A 63 15.45 2.95 -6.46
CA PRO A 63 16.78 2.87 -5.90
C PRO A 63 16.77 3.12 -4.40
N LEU A 64 17.60 2.39 -3.66
CA LEU A 64 17.76 2.53 -2.22
C LEU A 64 19.18 2.96 -1.90
N VAL A 65 19.32 3.98 -1.06
CA VAL A 65 20.58 4.41 -0.48
C VAL A 65 20.47 4.39 1.04
N ILE A 66 21.41 3.73 1.69
CA ILE A 66 21.49 3.69 3.15
C ILE A 66 22.63 4.58 3.58
N LEU A 67 22.33 5.60 4.37
CA LEU A 67 23.27 6.56 4.92
C LEU A 67 23.70 6.17 6.34
N ASP A 68 24.86 6.64 6.72
CA ASP A 68 25.36 6.50 8.09
C ASP A 68 24.59 7.40 9.09
N PRO A 69 24.58 7.08 10.39
CA PRO A 69 23.85 7.85 11.41
C PRO A 69 24.28 9.31 11.52
N GLY A 70 25.52 9.64 11.14
CA GLY A 70 26.07 10.99 11.17
C GLY A 70 25.82 11.83 9.91
N SER A 71 25.14 11.27 8.91
CA SER A 71 24.88 11.98 7.65
C SER A 71 23.95 13.18 7.85
N SER A 72 24.16 14.20 7.02
CA SER A 72 23.38 15.43 7.02
C SER A 72 22.18 15.36 6.06
N VAL A 73 21.27 16.33 6.18
CA VAL A 73 20.18 16.53 5.21
C VAL A 73 20.73 16.80 3.81
N GLN A 74 21.89 17.46 3.68
CA GLN A 74 22.56 17.67 2.40
C GLN A 74 23.01 16.34 1.77
N ASP A 75 23.51 15.38 2.55
CA ASP A 75 23.88 14.07 2.05
C ASP A 75 22.66 13.27 1.56
N ALA A 76 21.52 13.40 2.25
CA ALA A 76 20.27 12.78 1.82
C ALA A 76 19.73 13.39 0.50
N GLU A 77 19.88 14.69 0.31
CA GLU A 77 19.55 15.37 -0.95
C GLU A 77 20.50 14.92 -2.08
N ALA A 78 21.80 14.86 -1.82
CA ALA A 78 22.80 14.37 -2.76
C ALA A 78 22.54 12.90 -3.18
N ALA A 79 22.06 12.08 -2.25
CA ALA A 79 21.62 10.70 -2.51
C ALA A 79 20.35 10.61 -3.39
N GLY A 80 19.68 11.73 -3.66
CA GLY A 80 18.55 11.80 -4.60
C GLY A 80 17.19 11.54 -3.99
N VAL A 81 17.00 11.88 -2.71
CA VAL A 81 15.70 11.74 -2.03
C VAL A 81 14.56 12.47 -2.76
N ASP A 82 14.87 13.62 -3.36
CA ASP A 82 13.98 14.46 -4.18
C ASP A 82 13.73 13.89 -5.59
N ARG A 83 14.61 13.00 -6.07
CA ARG A 83 14.58 12.39 -7.42
C ARG A 83 14.00 10.97 -7.43
N GLY A 84 13.32 10.58 -6.36
CA GLY A 84 12.65 9.28 -6.28
C GLY A 84 13.48 8.14 -5.70
N THR A 85 14.72 8.40 -5.27
CA THR A 85 15.52 7.45 -4.49
C THR A 85 14.93 7.34 -3.08
N VAL A 86 14.80 6.12 -2.58
CA VAL A 86 14.47 5.90 -1.17
C VAL A 86 15.77 6.02 -0.37
N VAL A 87 15.84 7.04 0.47
CA VAL A 87 17.00 7.27 1.32
C VAL A 87 16.64 6.84 2.75
N MET A 88 17.49 6.00 3.33
CA MET A 88 17.35 5.55 4.72
C MET A 88 18.62 5.85 5.50
N VAL A 89 18.47 6.02 6.80
CA VAL A 89 19.59 6.14 7.74
C VAL A 89 19.58 4.93 8.64
N SER A 90 20.71 4.21 8.70
CA SER A 90 20.90 3.11 9.66
C SER A 90 21.28 3.68 11.01
N MET A 91 20.58 3.30 12.05
CA MET A 91 20.87 3.73 13.43
C MET A 91 21.62 2.65 14.19
N ALA A 92 22.45 3.07 15.11
CA ALA A 92 23.16 2.12 15.98
C ALA A 92 22.18 1.35 16.87
N ALA A 93 22.42 0.07 17.06
CA ALA A 93 21.58 -0.78 17.89
C ALA A 93 21.43 -0.19 19.32
N GLY A 94 20.20 -0.14 19.82
CA GLY A 94 19.86 0.34 21.16
C GLY A 94 19.48 1.81 21.28
N SER A 95 19.54 2.60 20.18
CA SER A 95 19.22 4.04 20.19
C SER A 95 17.82 4.38 19.63
N GLY A 96 16.93 3.42 19.55
CA GLY A 96 15.61 3.62 18.95
C GLY A 96 15.42 2.75 17.69
N PRO A 97 14.62 3.20 16.72
CA PRO A 97 14.39 2.47 15.48
C PRO A 97 15.70 2.21 14.73
N SER A 98 15.87 1.01 14.17
CA SER A 98 17.11 0.61 13.49
C SER A 98 17.25 1.23 12.11
N LEU A 99 16.14 1.62 11.49
CA LEU A 99 16.09 2.30 10.20
C LEU A 99 15.15 3.51 10.27
N LEU A 100 15.60 4.62 9.69
CA LEU A 100 14.79 5.81 9.48
C LEU A 100 14.68 6.05 7.97
N ARG A 101 13.47 6.15 7.43
CA ARG A 101 13.23 6.62 6.07
C ARG A 101 13.23 8.14 6.04
N ILE A 102 14.04 8.73 5.18
CA ILE A 102 14.09 10.18 5.00
C ILE A 102 12.95 10.61 4.07
N LEU A 103 12.20 11.62 4.49
CA LEU A 103 11.06 12.15 3.77
C LEU A 103 11.48 13.34 2.90
N PRO A 104 11.16 13.34 1.59
CA PRO A 104 11.50 14.46 0.69
C PRO A 104 10.95 15.80 1.18
N GLU A 105 9.70 15.80 1.69
CA GLU A 105 9.05 16.99 2.23
C GLU A 105 9.74 17.54 3.48
N ALA A 106 10.27 16.68 4.33
CA ALA A 106 11.03 17.10 5.51
C ALA A 106 12.39 17.68 5.13
N VAL A 107 13.03 17.14 4.10
CA VAL A 107 14.27 17.70 3.52
C VAL A 107 14.01 19.08 2.89
N ALA A 108 12.91 19.21 2.15
CA ALA A 108 12.52 20.48 1.53
C ALA A 108 12.19 21.58 2.55
N ALA A 109 11.73 21.20 3.75
CA ALA A 109 11.43 22.14 4.83
C ALA A 109 12.68 22.72 5.51
N VAL A 110 13.87 22.13 5.31
CA VAL A 110 15.15 22.65 5.83
C VAL A 110 15.72 23.68 4.85
N ALA A 111 16.02 24.88 5.37
CA ALA A 111 16.62 25.93 4.56
C ALA A 111 17.97 25.45 3.95
N PRO A 112 18.28 25.81 2.69
CA PRO A 112 19.48 25.30 2.00
C PRO A 112 20.79 25.52 2.77
N GLU A 113 20.92 26.66 3.43
CA GLU A 113 22.07 27.02 4.25
C GLU A 113 22.25 26.15 5.48
N ASP A 114 21.17 25.60 6.02
CA ASP A 114 21.17 24.79 7.24
C ASP A 114 21.31 23.27 6.96
N ARG A 115 21.14 22.83 5.70
CA ARG A 115 21.12 21.41 5.34
C ARG A 115 22.37 20.66 5.71
N ARG A 116 23.53 21.32 5.59
CA ARG A 116 24.83 20.72 5.94
C ARG A 116 24.98 20.52 7.45
N GLY A 117 24.43 21.40 8.26
CA GLY A 117 24.48 21.33 9.73
C GLY A 117 23.35 20.52 10.36
N THR A 118 22.32 20.20 9.59
CA THR A 118 21.15 19.47 10.09
C THR A 118 21.33 17.97 9.88
N PRO A 119 21.29 17.14 10.95
CA PRO A 119 21.37 15.70 10.81
C PRO A 119 20.19 15.14 9.97
N ALA A 120 20.46 14.20 9.07
CA ALA A 120 19.43 13.56 8.24
C ALA A 120 18.32 12.89 9.09
N THR A 121 18.67 12.40 10.26
CA THR A 121 17.71 11.79 11.20
C THR A 121 16.54 12.68 11.60
N ARG A 122 16.70 14.03 11.52
CA ARG A 122 15.61 15.00 11.79
C ARG A 122 14.52 14.98 10.71
N ALA A 123 14.88 14.58 9.50
CA ALA A 123 13.97 14.46 8.36
C ALA A 123 13.44 13.03 8.17
N GLY A 124 13.70 12.14 9.14
CA GLY A 124 13.37 10.73 9.06
C GLY A 124 12.15 10.32 9.88
N VAL A 125 11.46 9.28 9.41
CA VAL A 125 10.43 8.54 10.15
C VAL A 125 10.89 7.11 10.34
N ALA A 126 10.46 6.47 11.45
CA ALA A 126 10.79 5.08 11.71
C ALA A 126 10.32 4.18 10.56
N ALA A 127 11.16 3.25 10.15
CA ALA A 127 10.91 2.33 9.04
C ALA A 127 11.18 0.87 9.41
N ASP A 128 11.24 0.55 10.71
CA ASP A 128 11.47 -0.83 11.18
C ASP A 128 10.29 -1.76 10.86
N ASP A 129 9.11 -1.19 10.66
CA ASP A 129 7.89 -1.86 10.21
C ASP A 129 7.82 -2.05 8.69
N ALA A 130 8.82 -1.55 7.94
CA ALA A 130 8.86 -1.75 6.50
C ALA A 130 8.88 -3.26 6.19
N GLY A 131 7.86 -3.70 5.44
CA GLY A 131 7.78 -5.10 5.00
C GLY A 131 9.04 -5.47 4.22
N ARG A 132 9.53 -6.70 4.42
CA ARG A 132 10.67 -7.24 3.67
C ARG A 132 10.16 -8.17 2.58
N LEU A 133 10.56 -7.92 1.36
CA LEU A 133 10.18 -8.68 0.18
C LEU A 133 11.42 -9.28 -0.46
N THR A 134 11.34 -10.54 -0.83
CA THR A 134 12.36 -11.18 -1.68
C THR A 134 12.12 -10.80 -3.14
N HIS A 135 13.12 -10.99 -4.00
CA HIS A 135 13.08 -10.62 -5.42
C HIS A 135 11.98 -11.36 -6.22
N ASP A 136 11.48 -12.47 -5.70
CA ASP A 136 10.42 -13.30 -6.28
C ASP A 136 9.02 -13.02 -5.68
N ALA A 137 8.90 -11.98 -4.83
CA ALA A 137 7.62 -11.65 -4.21
C ALA A 137 6.52 -11.39 -5.24
N THR A 138 5.36 -11.95 -4.98
CA THR A 138 4.17 -11.80 -5.83
C THR A 138 3.44 -10.49 -5.54
N GLY A 139 2.57 -10.10 -6.46
CA GLY A 139 1.82 -8.85 -6.32
C GLY A 139 1.03 -8.71 -5.02
N ASP A 140 0.40 -9.79 -4.53
CA ASP A 140 -0.34 -9.77 -3.24
C ASP A 140 0.59 -9.47 -2.06
N ALA A 141 1.77 -10.12 -2.02
CA ALA A 141 2.78 -9.87 -0.98
C ALA A 141 3.33 -8.44 -1.04
N ILE A 142 3.50 -7.89 -2.26
CA ILE A 142 3.92 -6.50 -2.46
C ILE A 142 2.90 -5.53 -1.87
N VAL A 143 1.62 -5.72 -2.21
CA VAL A 143 0.52 -4.87 -1.73
C VAL A 143 0.43 -4.93 -0.21
N GLU A 144 0.44 -6.13 0.37
CA GLU A 144 0.37 -6.32 1.82
C GLU A 144 1.54 -5.63 2.53
N ALA A 145 2.77 -5.86 2.07
CA ALA A 145 3.96 -5.28 2.69
C ALA A 145 3.97 -3.74 2.67
N VAL A 146 3.51 -3.13 1.56
CA VAL A 146 3.48 -1.67 1.42
C VAL A 146 2.33 -1.04 2.20
N ILE A 147 1.14 -1.68 2.21
CA ILE A 147 -0.05 -1.11 2.88
C ILE A 147 0.06 -1.24 4.39
N SER A 148 0.58 -2.35 4.91
CA SER A 148 0.73 -2.57 6.34
C SER A 148 1.83 -1.71 6.97
N SER A 149 2.78 -1.22 6.17
CA SER A 149 3.86 -0.37 6.65
C SER A 149 3.39 1.04 6.98
N VAL A 150 3.68 1.53 8.19
CA VAL A 150 3.43 2.92 8.62
C VAL A 150 4.29 3.89 7.81
N SER A 151 5.55 3.50 7.51
CA SER A 151 6.46 4.29 6.68
C SER A 151 6.02 4.40 5.21
N GLY A 152 5.01 3.64 4.78
CA GLY A 152 4.52 3.61 3.41
C GLY A 152 5.53 3.05 2.41
N SER A 153 6.42 2.17 2.87
CA SER A 153 7.43 1.54 2.02
C SER A 153 7.68 0.09 2.40
N ALA A 154 8.10 -0.73 1.42
CA ALA A 154 8.61 -2.07 1.64
C ALA A 154 10.04 -2.17 1.11
N LEU A 155 10.88 -2.92 1.80
CA LEU A 155 12.26 -3.18 1.42
C LEU A 155 12.35 -4.44 0.57
N ILE A 156 13.10 -4.36 -0.52
CA ILE A 156 13.49 -5.55 -1.27
C ILE A 156 14.82 -6.01 -0.72
N VAL A 157 14.89 -7.26 -0.33
CA VAL A 157 16.10 -7.85 0.25
C VAL A 157 16.63 -8.97 -0.64
N ASP A 158 17.95 -9.14 -0.63
CA ASP A 158 18.61 -10.31 -1.22
C ASP A 158 18.46 -11.56 -0.34
N ASP A 159 19.00 -12.69 -0.79
CA ASP A 159 18.96 -13.97 -0.08
C ASP A 159 19.70 -13.93 1.28
N ARG A 160 20.50 -12.90 1.53
CA ARG A 160 21.20 -12.65 2.80
C ARG A 160 20.44 -11.71 3.71
N GLY A 161 19.28 -11.20 3.26
CA GLY A 161 18.49 -10.22 3.99
C GLY A 161 19.02 -8.78 3.87
N THR A 162 19.98 -8.52 2.96
CA THR A 162 20.53 -7.18 2.72
C THR A 162 19.56 -6.40 1.85
N PRO A 163 19.16 -5.18 2.23
CA PRO A 163 18.29 -4.34 1.41
C PRO A 163 18.99 -3.92 0.11
N ILE A 164 18.35 -4.21 -1.03
CA ILE A 164 18.85 -3.91 -2.38
C ILE A 164 17.97 -2.92 -3.14
N GLY A 165 16.78 -2.65 -2.63
CA GLY A 165 15.83 -1.72 -3.23
C GLY A 165 14.67 -1.46 -2.29
N ALA A 166 13.77 -0.59 -2.70
CA ALA A 166 12.55 -0.32 -1.95
C ALA A 166 11.36 -0.06 -2.89
N ILE A 167 10.16 -0.36 -2.41
CA ILE A 167 8.91 0.00 -3.07
C ILE A 167 8.24 1.08 -2.24
N ARG A 168 7.84 2.16 -2.89
CA ARG A 168 7.06 3.23 -2.27
C ARG A 168 5.58 3.05 -2.55
N ARG A 169 4.74 3.47 -1.59
CA ARG A 169 3.28 3.45 -1.72
C ARG A 169 2.81 4.23 -2.95
N GLU A 170 3.45 5.35 -3.26
CA GLU A 170 3.12 6.19 -4.40
C GLU A 170 3.33 5.44 -5.73
N ASN A 171 4.43 4.68 -5.85
CA ASN A 171 4.71 3.87 -7.04
C ASN A 171 3.68 2.75 -7.21
N LEU A 172 3.28 2.12 -6.11
CA LEU A 172 2.26 1.08 -6.12
C LEU A 172 0.91 1.65 -6.58
N ILE A 173 0.49 2.79 -6.01
CA ILE A 173 -0.76 3.46 -6.38
C ILE A 173 -0.73 3.85 -7.86
N SER A 174 0.33 4.51 -8.32
CA SER A 174 0.48 4.92 -9.73
C SER A 174 0.45 3.74 -10.69
N ALA A 175 1.05 2.61 -10.31
CA ALA A 175 1.04 1.40 -11.14
C ALA A 175 -0.38 0.78 -11.23
N LEU A 176 -1.11 0.79 -10.12
CA LEU A 176 -2.50 0.30 -10.07
C LEU A 176 -3.45 1.20 -10.86
N GLU A 177 -3.26 2.53 -10.84
CA GLU A 177 -4.04 3.51 -11.59
C GLU A 177 -3.68 3.49 -13.09
N GLY A 178 -2.39 3.45 -13.43
CA GLY A 178 -1.90 3.42 -14.81
C GLY A 178 -2.29 2.14 -15.58
N ALA A 179 -2.56 1.05 -14.88
CA ALA A 179 -3.12 -0.16 -15.48
C ALA A 179 -4.58 0.04 -15.95
N ASP A 180 -5.29 1.03 -15.42
CA ASP A 180 -6.68 1.33 -15.80
C ASP A 180 -6.76 2.02 -17.17
N GLN A 181 -5.79 2.87 -17.49
CA GLN A 181 -5.78 3.63 -18.74
C GLN A 181 -5.39 2.81 -19.98
N ARG A 182 -4.77 1.64 -19.82
CA ARG A 182 -4.35 0.76 -20.93
C ARG A 182 -5.41 -0.24 -21.36
N ASN A 183 -6.52 -0.34 -20.64
CA ASN A 183 -7.61 -1.30 -20.91
C ASN A 183 -8.92 -0.61 -21.38
N VAL A 184 -8.87 0.64 -21.78
CA VAL A 184 -9.91 1.38 -22.49
C VAL A 184 -9.46 1.57 -23.93
#